data_0f9cbe260a1991ec635eb70773c18ad9
#
_entry.id   0f9cbe260a1991ec635eb70773c18ad9
#
_cell.length_a   1.000
_cell.length_b   1.000
_cell.length_c   1.000
_cell.angle_alpha   90.00
_cell.angle_beta   90.00
_cell.angle_gamma   90.00
#
_symmetry.space_group_name_H-M   'P 1'
#
loop_
_entity.id
_entity.type
_entity.pdbx_description
1 polymer ?
#
loop_
_entity_poly.entity_id
_entity_poly.type
_entity_poly.pdbx_seq_one_letter_code
_entity_poly.pdbx_strand_id
1 'polypeptide(L)'
;MNELTFDYDALPKKDIQFVKQTTREVNLLLERSTGDIIAIGQKLIEMKNRLGHGHWRAWLLTQWPLDISLANRWMNVARKCGQFPHL
;
A
#
# COMPACT_ATOMS: atom_id res chain seq x y z
N MET A 1 -16.77 -9.21 15.61
CA MET A 1 -16.56 -8.27 14.89
C MET A 1 -15.20 -7.97 14.49
N ASN A 2 -15.03 -7.36 13.56
CA ASN A 2 -13.75 -7.27 13.03
C ASN A 2 -13.49 -5.87 12.61
N GLU A 3 -13.00 -5.12 13.50
CA GLU A 3 -12.74 -3.76 13.24
C GLU A 3 -11.62 -3.56 12.26
N LEU A 4 -10.86 -4.60 11.99
CA LEU A 4 -9.74 -4.49 11.09
C LEU A 4 -10.09 -4.87 9.66
N THR A 5 -11.36 -4.90 9.35
CA THR A 5 -11.80 -5.23 8.00
C THR A 5 -11.91 -3.97 7.16
N PHE A 6 -11.29 -3.99 6.00
CA PHE A 6 -11.41 -2.90 5.06
C PHE A 6 -12.68 -3.10 4.22
N ASP A 7 -13.43 -2.02 4.05
CA ASP A 7 -14.68 -2.10 3.32
C ASP A 7 -14.45 -1.99 1.82
N TYR A 8 -14.22 -3.12 1.18
CA TYR A 8 -14.00 -3.14 -0.26
C TYR A 8 -15.24 -2.71 -1.04
N ASP A 9 -16.41 -2.92 -0.48
CA ASP A 9 -17.64 -2.55 -1.18
C ASP A 9 -17.80 -1.05 -1.33
N ALA A 10 -17.09 -0.27 -0.54
CA ALA A 10 -17.14 1.18 -0.67
C ALA A 10 -16.35 1.69 -1.86
N LEU A 11 -15.57 0.82 -2.52
CA LEU A 11 -14.75 1.22 -3.65
C LEU A 11 -15.50 1.03 -4.96
N PRO A 12 -15.14 1.81 -6.00
CA PRO A 12 -15.63 1.50 -7.33
C PRO A 12 -15.23 0.08 -7.70
N LYS A 13 -16.09 -0.60 -8.44
CA LYS A 13 -15.84 -2.00 -8.78
C LYS A 13 -14.51 -2.21 -9.46
N LYS A 14 -14.12 -1.27 -10.30
CA LYS A 14 -12.85 -1.42 -11.02
C LYS A 14 -11.65 -1.35 -10.11
N ASP A 15 -11.80 -0.80 -8.91
CA ASP A 15 -10.69 -0.68 -7.99
C ASP A 15 -10.61 -1.83 -7.00
N ILE A 16 -11.69 -2.55 -6.81
CA ILE A 16 -11.72 -3.62 -5.79
C ILE A 16 -10.67 -4.67 -6.09
N GLN A 17 -10.61 -5.14 -7.33
CA GLN A 17 -9.66 -6.18 -7.70
C GLN A 17 -8.23 -5.68 -7.56
N PHE A 18 -7.97 -4.47 -8.01
CA PHE A 18 -6.64 -3.89 -7.89
C PHE A 18 -6.20 -3.82 -6.43
N VAL A 19 -7.08 -3.33 -5.56
CA VAL A 19 -6.72 -3.16 -4.16
C VAL A 19 -6.50 -4.51 -3.50
N LYS A 20 -7.36 -5.47 -3.77
CA LYS A 20 -7.19 -6.80 -3.18
C LYS A 20 -5.89 -7.44 -3.63
N GLN A 21 -5.59 -7.35 -4.90
CA GLN A 21 -4.37 -7.96 -5.41
C GLN A 21 -3.13 -7.25 -4.89
N THR A 22 -3.15 -5.92 -4.88
CA THR A 22 -2.00 -5.16 -4.39
C THR A 22 -1.77 -5.41 -2.91
N THR A 23 -2.84 -5.53 -2.13
CA THR A 23 -2.71 -5.86 -0.71
C THR A 23 -2.02 -7.21 -0.54
N ARG A 24 -2.41 -8.18 -1.35
CA ARG A 24 -1.77 -9.50 -1.28
C ARG A 24 -0.29 -9.42 -1.64
N GLU A 25 0.03 -8.63 -2.67
CA GLU A 25 1.41 -8.49 -3.09
C GLU A 25 2.26 -7.81 -2.03
N VAL A 26 1.71 -6.79 -1.39
CA VAL A 26 2.42 -6.11 -0.32
C VAL A 26 2.71 -7.09 0.82
N ASN A 27 1.73 -7.89 1.20
CA ASN A 27 1.92 -8.85 2.27
C ASN A 27 2.95 -9.90 1.92
N LEU A 28 2.97 -10.35 0.67
CA LEU A 28 3.97 -11.31 0.23
C LEU A 28 5.38 -10.72 0.28
N LEU A 29 5.51 -9.46 -0.14
CA LEU A 29 6.82 -8.82 -0.08
C LEU A 29 7.29 -8.65 1.35
N LEU A 30 6.38 -8.30 2.24
CA LEU A 30 6.74 -8.15 3.65
C LEU A 30 7.20 -9.47 4.26
N GLU A 31 6.58 -10.59 3.84
CA GLU A 31 6.98 -11.89 4.35
C GLU A 31 8.32 -12.34 3.84
N ARG A 32 8.62 -12.00 2.58
CA ARG A 32 9.80 -12.55 1.95
C ARG A 32 11.08 -11.99 2.49
N SER A 33 11.10 -10.71 2.82
CA SER A 33 12.34 -10.23 3.15
C SER A 33 12.35 -8.86 3.57
N THR A 34 13.43 -8.48 4.00
CA THR A 34 13.67 -7.17 4.41
C THR A 34 14.13 -6.28 3.29
N GLY A 35 14.25 -6.76 2.11
CA GLY A 35 14.95 -6.02 1.11
C GLY A 35 14.13 -5.21 0.15
N ASP A 36 12.83 -5.36 0.15
CA ASP A 36 12.06 -4.78 -0.93
C ASP A 36 11.32 -3.52 -0.53
N ILE A 37 12.00 -2.65 0.19
CA ILE A 37 11.40 -1.41 0.64
C ILE A 37 10.94 -0.55 -0.53
N ILE A 38 11.75 -0.47 -1.58
CA ILE A 38 11.38 0.33 -2.74
C ILE A 38 10.16 -0.24 -3.43
N ALA A 39 10.15 -1.56 -3.63
CA ALA A 39 9.00 -2.20 -4.28
C ALA A 39 7.74 -2.03 -3.47
N ILE A 40 7.82 -2.23 -2.16
CA ILE A 40 6.67 -2.04 -1.30
C ILE A 40 6.21 -0.58 -1.34
N GLY A 41 7.16 0.34 -1.26
CA GLY A 41 6.83 1.76 -1.31
C GLY A 41 6.13 2.15 -2.60
N GLN A 42 6.58 1.59 -3.72
CA GLN A 42 5.92 1.87 -5.00
C GLN A 42 4.50 1.35 -5.03
N LYS A 43 4.28 0.16 -4.49
CA LYS A 43 2.93 -0.38 -4.43
C LYS A 43 2.04 0.44 -3.51
N LEU A 44 2.59 0.92 -2.41
CA LEU A 44 1.83 1.78 -1.52
C LEU A 44 1.45 3.09 -2.20
N ILE A 45 2.36 3.66 -2.97
CA ILE A 45 2.07 4.89 -3.71
C ILE A 45 0.94 4.66 -4.72
N GLU A 46 1.03 3.57 -5.47
CA GLU A 46 -0.03 3.25 -6.42
C GLU A 46 -1.37 3.08 -5.73
N MET A 47 -1.36 2.39 -4.60
CA MET A 47 -2.58 2.17 -3.85
C MET A 47 -3.16 3.50 -3.37
N LYS A 48 -2.30 4.37 -2.82
CA LYS A 48 -2.74 5.65 -2.33
C LYS A 48 -3.37 6.48 -3.43
N ASN A 49 -2.73 6.50 -4.60
CA ASN A 49 -3.26 7.26 -5.72
C ASN A 49 -4.59 6.70 -6.19
N ARG A 50 -4.73 5.39 -6.18
CA ARG A 50 -5.95 4.76 -6.64
C ARG A 50 -7.09 4.94 -5.65
N LEU A 51 -6.79 4.81 -4.37
CA LEU A 51 -7.84 4.85 -3.35
C LEU A 51 -8.34 6.25 -3.01
N GLY A 52 -7.48 7.26 -3.14
CA GLY A 52 -7.83 8.58 -2.67
C GLY A 52 -7.69 8.68 -1.16
N HIS A 53 -7.83 9.89 -0.65
CA HIS A 53 -7.43 10.20 0.72
C HIS A 53 -8.16 9.40 1.79
N GLY A 54 -9.48 9.37 1.71
CA GLY A 54 -10.26 8.72 2.76
C GLY A 54 -10.07 7.22 2.79
N HIS A 55 -10.15 6.58 1.63
CA HIS A 55 -10.01 5.13 1.57
C HIS A 55 -8.59 4.70 1.85
N TRP A 56 -7.60 5.51 1.47
CA TRP A 56 -6.22 5.19 1.76
C TRP A 56 -5.98 5.09 3.26
N ARG A 57 -6.50 6.06 4.01
CA ARG A 57 -6.32 6.03 5.44
C ARG A 57 -6.99 4.81 6.06
N ALA A 58 -8.20 4.48 5.60
CA ALA A 58 -8.89 3.29 6.10
C ALA A 58 -8.10 2.04 5.79
N TRP A 59 -7.50 1.97 4.61
CA TRP A 59 -6.68 0.83 4.25
C TRP A 59 -5.47 0.69 5.16
N LEU A 60 -4.77 1.79 5.40
CA LEU A 60 -3.61 1.76 6.29
C LEU A 60 -3.99 1.26 7.68
N LEU A 61 -5.09 1.76 8.19
CA LEU A 61 -5.48 1.42 9.56
C LEU A 61 -5.92 -0.02 9.70
N THR A 62 -6.40 -0.64 8.64
CA THR A 62 -6.98 -1.97 8.72
C THR A 62 -6.14 -3.06 8.08
N GLN A 63 -5.39 -2.73 7.03
CA GLN A 63 -4.70 -3.76 6.26
C GLN A 63 -3.18 -3.70 6.35
N TRP A 64 -2.64 -2.53 6.65
CA TRP A 64 -1.19 -2.40 6.77
C TRP A 64 -0.77 -2.94 8.13
N PRO A 65 0.08 -3.97 8.17
CA PRO A 65 0.38 -4.65 9.44
C PRO A 65 1.45 -3.98 10.27
N LEU A 66 2.06 -2.94 9.75
CA LEU A 66 3.16 -2.27 10.43
C LEU A 66 2.77 -0.86 10.80
N ASP A 67 3.70 -0.16 11.40
CA ASP A 67 3.48 1.22 11.80
C ASP A 67 3.21 2.09 10.56
N ILE A 68 2.26 3.00 10.69
CA ILE A 68 1.91 3.88 9.58
C ILE A 68 3.11 4.76 9.20
N SER A 69 3.92 5.13 10.18
CA SER A 69 5.09 5.95 9.86
C SER A 69 6.06 5.21 8.94
N LEU A 70 6.12 3.88 9.04
CA LEU A 70 6.94 3.11 8.12
C LEU A 70 6.39 3.17 6.70
N ALA A 71 5.08 3.10 6.55
CA ALA A 71 4.50 3.21 5.22
C ALA A 71 4.89 4.54 4.57
N ASN A 72 4.78 5.62 5.33
CA ASN A 72 5.14 6.93 4.82
C ASN A 72 6.61 7.02 4.47
N ARG A 73 7.46 6.46 5.32
CA ARG A 73 8.90 6.48 5.07
C ARG A 73 9.26 5.69 3.81
N TRP A 74 8.66 4.53 3.65
CA TRP A 74 8.98 3.69 2.50
C TRP A 74 8.45 4.27 1.20
N MET A 75 7.30 4.94 1.26
CA MET A 75 6.83 5.66 0.09
C MET A 75 7.78 6.80 -0.29
N ASN A 76 8.32 7.49 0.71
CA ASN A 76 9.29 8.54 0.42
C ASN A 76 10.55 7.99 -0.21
N VAL A 77 11.03 6.86 0.30
CA VAL A 77 12.20 6.21 -0.30
C VAL A 77 11.91 5.85 -1.75
N ALA A 78 10.75 5.29 -2.01
CA ALA A 78 10.39 4.88 -3.36
C ALA A 78 10.27 6.08 -4.30
N ARG A 79 9.72 7.20 -3.80
CA ARG A 79 9.63 8.39 -4.61
C ARG A 79 10.99 8.91 -5.02
N LYS A 80 11.92 8.94 -4.07
CA LYS A 80 13.25 9.42 -4.37
C LYS A 80 13.95 8.53 -5.37
N CYS A 81 13.81 7.22 -5.21
CA CYS A 81 14.41 6.30 -6.17
C CYS A 81 13.72 6.36 -7.52
N GLY A 82 12.42 6.54 -7.52
CA GLY A 82 11.67 6.62 -8.76
C GLY A 82 11.92 7.88 -9.54
N GLN A 83 12.29 8.96 -8.86
CA GLN A 83 12.58 10.20 -9.55
C GLN A 83 13.85 10.14 -10.38
N PHE A 84 14.71 9.18 -10.09
CA PHE A 84 15.97 9.06 -10.80
C PHE A 84 16.15 7.62 -11.27
N PRO A 85 15.24 7.14 -12.09
CA PRO A 85 15.24 5.72 -12.43
C PRO A 85 16.45 5.29 -13.26
N HIS A 86 17.11 6.24 -13.88
CA HIS A 86 18.27 5.90 -14.69
C HIS A 86 19.58 6.07 -13.92
N LEU A 87 19.49 6.35 -12.67
CA LEU A 87 20.68 6.36 -11.84
C LEU A 87 20.91 4.97 -11.26
#